data_9be431992a062ccb214c78695efc6ed6
#
_entry.id   9be431992a062ccb214c78695efc6ed6
#
_cell.length_a   1.000
_cell.length_b   1.000
_cell.length_c   1.000
_cell.angle_alpha   90.00
_cell.angle_beta   90.00
_cell.angle_gamma   90.00
#
_symmetry.space_group_name_H-M   'P 1'
#
loop_
_entity.id
_entity.type
_entity.pdbx_description
1 polymer ?
#
loop_
_entity_poly.entity_id
_entity_poly.type
_entity_poly.pdbx_seq_one_letter_code
_entity_poly.pdbx_strand_id
1 'polypeptide(L)'
;LQTKFSQNVLNEVNDSAVVVDTREELAGLSDSTIDAAAKAATEKGMEGKYLIALLNTSQQPPLASLENRELRQRIMEASLARGSRGGEFDNREILTRVAKLRAERAQLMGYENHAAYSLENQTARTTKAVNERLASLAPPAVANAKREAADIQAIIDAEGGDFKAASWDWDFYTEKVRKERYDFDASQLRPYFEFDNVLQKGVFYAAEQVFGITFKERHDLPVYQEDVRVFEVFEADGSTLALFIMDPFARPSKRGGAWMNAYVSQSHLMDRQPVVANHLNITKPTSDVEPVLLTLDEVTTTFHEFGHALHGMFSNVKYPYFAGTSVPRDFVEFPSQVNEMWADWPDVLANYAVHYETGETMPRELLDKVLATAKFN
;
A
#
# COMPACT_ATOMS: atom_id res chain seq x y z
N LEU A 1 14.67 15.78 -13.15
CA LEU A 1 15.33 14.52 -12.80
C LEU A 1 14.40 13.60 -12.01
N GLN A 2 13.74 14.08 -10.95
CA GLN A 2 12.85 13.26 -10.12
C GLN A 2 11.68 12.67 -10.94
N THR A 3 11.05 13.47 -11.80
CA THR A 3 9.99 12.99 -12.71
C THR A 3 10.51 11.88 -13.63
N LYS A 4 11.71 12.07 -14.21
CA LYS A 4 12.35 11.05 -15.05
C LYS A 4 12.67 9.78 -14.25
N PHE A 5 13.15 9.93 -13.02
CA PHE A 5 13.40 8.80 -12.12
C PHE A 5 12.13 7.97 -11.89
N SER A 6 11.02 8.63 -11.54
CA SER A 6 9.74 7.95 -11.30
C SER A 6 9.19 7.29 -12.57
N GLN A 7 9.31 7.98 -13.72
CA GLN A 7 8.86 7.42 -15.00
C GLN A 7 9.69 6.21 -15.42
N ASN A 8 11.01 6.25 -15.21
CA ASN A 8 11.88 5.10 -15.47
C ASN A 8 11.49 3.89 -14.60
N VAL A 9 11.20 4.11 -13.30
CA VAL A 9 10.73 3.02 -12.42
C VAL A 9 9.44 2.42 -12.95
N LEU A 10 8.48 3.24 -13.34
CA LEU A 10 7.20 2.76 -13.89
C LEU A 10 7.40 1.95 -15.17
N ASN A 11 8.21 2.46 -16.10
CA ASN A 11 8.47 1.79 -17.38
C ASN A 11 9.18 0.45 -17.14
N GLU A 12 10.19 0.43 -16.26
CA GLU A 12 10.94 -0.79 -15.97
C GLU A 12 10.10 -1.85 -15.25
N VAL A 13 9.18 -1.45 -14.36
CA VAL A 13 8.22 -2.38 -13.74
C VAL A 13 7.37 -3.09 -14.78
N ASN A 14 6.92 -2.37 -15.81
CA ASN A 14 6.14 -2.94 -16.90
C ASN A 14 6.96 -3.86 -17.83
N ASP A 15 8.28 -3.59 -17.93
CA ASP A 15 9.21 -4.35 -18.79
C ASP A 15 9.79 -5.59 -18.10
N SER A 16 9.81 -5.58 -16.77
CA SER A 16 10.54 -6.56 -15.94
C SER A 16 9.63 -7.60 -15.31
N ALA A 17 8.40 -7.75 -15.78
CA ALA A 17 7.50 -8.79 -15.30
C ALA A 17 8.13 -10.18 -15.46
N VAL A 18 7.89 -11.06 -14.48
CA VAL A 18 8.45 -12.41 -14.46
C VAL A 18 7.55 -13.35 -15.26
N VAL A 19 8.10 -13.90 -16.36
CA VAL A 19 7.41 -14.89 -17.18
C VAL A 19 7.55 -16.26 -16.55
N VAL A 20 6.43 -16.99 -16.45
CA VAL A 20 6.34 -18.37 -15.95
C VAL A 20 5.76 -19.24 -17.03
N ASP A 21 6.33 -20.42 -17.22
CA ASP A 21 6.00 -21.28 -18.36
C ASP A 21 4.83 -22.22 -18.07
N THR A 22 4.65 -22.67 -16.83
CA THR A 22 3.64 -23.66 -16.49
C THR A 22 2.79 -23.24 -15.28
N ARG A 23 1.56 -23.79 -15.20
CA ARG A 23 0.65 -23.56 -14.06
C ARG A 23 1.20 -24.17 -12.78
N GLU A 24 1.90 -25.29 -12.88
CA GLU A 24 2.48 -26.01 -11.74
C GLU A 24 3.52 -25.16 -10.99
N GLU A 25 4.26 -24.31 -11.70
CA GLU A 25 5.22 -23.39 -11.07
C GLU A 25 4.52 -22.34 -10.18
N LEU A 26 3.23 -22.11 -10.39
CA LEU A 26 2.39 -21.14 -9.64
C LEU A 26 1.65 -21.78 -8.46
N ALA A 27 2.00 -23.03 -8.08
CA ALA A 27 1.40 -23.69 -6.92
C ALA A 27 1.46 -22.81 -5.66
N GLY A 28 0.35 -22.80 -4.90
CA GLY A 28 0.16 -21.95 -3.72
C GLY A 28 -0.55 -20.60 -4.01
N LEU A 29 -0.62 -20.16 -5.27
CA LEU A 29 -1.44 -19.01 -5.62
C LEU A 29 -2.91 -19.39 -5.82
N SER A 30 -3.81 -18.44 -5.59
CA SER A 30 -5.25 -18.64 -5.89
C SER A 30 -5.49 -18.77 -7.39
N ASP A 31 -6.55 -19.49 -7.78
CA ASP A 31 -6.96 -19.63 -9.17
C ASP A 31 -7.17 -18.27 -9.85
N SER A 32 -7.81 -17.32 -9.15
CA SER A 32 -8.01 -15.95 -9.66
C SER A 32 -6.69 -15.23 -9.95
N THR A 33 -5.68 -15.40 -9.10
CA THR A 33 -4.33 -14.82 -9.32
C THR A 33 -3.65 -15.47 -10.52
N ILE A 34 -3.77 -16.79 -10.68
CA ILE A 34 -3.20 -17.52 -11.80
C ILE A 34 -3.88 -17.11 -13.13
N ASP A 35 -5.20 -16.97 -13.12
CA ASP A 35 -5.97 -16.53 -14.29
C ASP A 35 -5.64 -15.09 -14.69
N ALA A 36 -5.45 -14.20 -13.72
CA ALA A 36 -4.97 -12.84 -13.97
C ALA A 36 -3.56 -12.84 -14.60
N ALA A 37 -2.65 -13.70 -14.13
CA ALA A 37 -1.31 -13.85 -14.70
C ALA A 37 -1.35 -14.40 -16.13
N ALA A 38 -2.24 -15.36 -16.44
CA ALA A 38 -2.44 -15.89 -17.79
C ALA A 38 -3.00 -14.81 -18.73
N LYS A 39 -3.99 -14.03 -18.29
CA LYS A 39 -4.54 -12.90 -19.03
C LYS A 39 -3.47 -11.86 -19.34
N ALA A 40 -2.67 -11.46 -18.36
CA ALA A 40 -1.58 -10.50 -18.54
C ALA A 40 -0.52 -10.98 -19.53
N ALA A 41 -0.23 -12.28 -19.55
CA ALA A 41 0.67 -12.89 -20.55
C ALA A 41 0.07 -12.84 -21.96
N THR A 42 -1.21 -13.18 -22.11
CA THR A 42 -1.92 -13.14 -23.39
C THR A 42 -1.98 -11.71 -23.95
N GLU A 43 -2.24 -10.70 -23.13
CA GLU A 43 -2.23 -9.29 -23.53
C GLU A 43 -0.87 -8.81 -24.06
N LYS A 44 0.22 -9.48 -23.66
CA LYS A 44 1.58 -9.25 -24.17
C LYS A 44 2.00 -10.22 -25.30
N GLY A 45 1.05 -11.00 -25.84
CA GLY A 45 1.30 -11.94 -26.96
C GLY A 45 2.06 -13.21 -26.54
N MET A 46 1.97 -13.60 -25.28
CA MET A 46 2.61 -14.78 -24.70
C MET A 46 1.56 -15.82 -24.31
N GLU A 47 0.75 -16.28 -25.29
CA GLU A 47 -0.29 -17.28 -25.07
C GLU A 47 0.30 -18.57 -24.46
N GLY A 48 -0.43 -19.14 -23.51
CA GLY A 48 -0.04 -20.36 -22.80
C GLY A 48 1.01 -20.16 -21.70
N LYS A 49 1.44 -18.94 -21.46
CA LYS A 49 2.32 -18.55 -20.35
C LYS A 49 1.57 -17.74 -19.29
N TYR A 50 2.29 -17.41 -18.23
CA TYR A 50 1.82 -16.61 -17.11
C TYR A 50 2.78 -15.43 -16.88
N LEU A 51 2.26 -14.26 -16.54
CA LEU A 51 3.07 -13.07 -16.31
C LEU A 51 2.81 -12.52 -14.93
N ILE A 52 3.83 -12.53 -14.06
CA ILE A 52 3.78 -11.90 -12.75
C ILE A 52 4.32 -10.48 -12.86
N ALA A 53 3.44 -9.50 -12.79
CA ALA A 53 3.80 -8.10 -12.81
C ALA A 53 4.41 -7.67 -11.47
N LEU A 54 5.43 -6.79 -11.52
CA LEU A 54 6.12 -6.26 -10.35
C LEU A 54 5.58 -4.88 -9.96
N LEU A 55 4.25 -4.72 -9.92
CA LEU A 55 3.61 -3.41 -9.74
C LEU A 55 3.86 -2.80 -8.36
N ASN A 56 3.98 -3.63 -7.33
CA ASN A 56 4.33 -3.15 -5.99
C ASN A 56 5.85 -2.96 -5.85
N THR A 57 6.24 -1.88 -5.20
CA THR A 57 7.65 -1.55 -5.01
C THR A 57 8.22 -1.97 -3.66
N SER A 58 7.38 -2.19 -2.66
CA SER A 58 7.77 -2.56 -1.29
C SER A 58 7.58 -4.04 -0.99
N GLN A 59 6.54 -4.66 -1.54
CA GLN A 59 6.20 -6.06 -1.33
C GLN A 59 5.79 -6.71 -2.65
N GLN A 60 5.98 -8.01 -2.73
CA GLN A 60 5.49 -8.81 -3.84
C GLN A 60 4.49 -9.85 -3.28
N PRO A 61 3.17 -9.59 -3.34
CA PRO A 61 2.16 -10.45 -2.71
C PRO A 61 2.27 -11.95 -3.01
N PRO A 62 2.70 -12.38 -4.22
CA PRO A 62 2.88 -13.79 -4.51
C PRO A 62 3.92 -14.50 -3.62
N LEU A 63 4.88 -13.77 -3.02
CA LEU A 63 5.93 -14.38 -2.20
C LEU A 63 5.40 -15.04 -0.93
N ALA A 64 4.27 -14.59 -0.41
CA ALA A 64 3.68 -15.13 0.82
C ALA A 64 3.09 -16.53 0.64
N SER A 65 2.60 -16.87 -0.55
CA SER A 65 1.87 -18.12 -0.81
C SER A 65 2.51 -19.04 -1.86
N LEU A 66 3.40 -18.50 -2.71
CA LEU A 66 4.01 -19.26 -3.80
C LEU A 66 4.95 -20.35 -3.30
N GLU A 67 4.65 -21.62 -3.58
CA GLU A 67 5.42 -22.78 -3.10
C GLU A 67 6.79 -22.92 -3.78
N ASN A 68 6.88 -22.56 -5.07
CA ASN A 68 8.10 -22.68 -5.85
C ASN A 68 9.17 -21.66 -5.40
N ARG A 69 10.19 -22.16 -4.69
CA ARG A 69 11.26 -21.34 -4.13
C ARG A 69 12.10 -20.62 -5.18
N GLU A 70 12.40 -21.27 -6.31
CA GLU A 70 13.18 -20.66 -7.39
C GLU A 70 12.41 -19.51 -8.02
N LEU A 71 11.10 -19.65 -8.18
CA LEU A 71 10.26 -18.58 -8.68
C LEU A 71 10.15 -17.42 -7.69
N ARG A 72 10.06 -17.68 -6.37
CA ARG A 72 10.15 -16.62 -5.35
C ARG A 72 11.45 -15.83 -5.48
N GLN A 73 12.59 -16.53 -5.64
CA GLN A 73 13.88 -15.89 -5.85
C GLN A 73 13.89 -15.01 -7.10
N ARG A 74 13.42 -15.53 -8.24
CA ARG A 74 13.32 -14.76 -9.50
C ARG A 74 12.48 -13.50 -9.35
N ILE A 75 11.34 -13.58 -8.67
CA ILE A 75 10.45 -12.43 -8.41
C ILE A 75 11.16 -11.40 -7.52
N MET A 76 11.78 -11.82 -6.43
CA MET A 76 12.51 -10.94 -5.51
C MET A 76 13.69 -10.25 -6.20
N GLU A 77 14.52 -11.00 -6.91
CA GLU A 77 15.68 -10.45 -7.63
C GLU A 77 15.24 -9.48 -8.73
N ALA A 78 14.19 -9.82 -9.47
CA ALA A 78 13.61 -8.93 -10.46
C ALA A 78 13.07 -7.64 -9.82
N SER A 79 12.45 -7.73 -8.65
CA SER A 79 11.96 -6.58 -7.88
C SER A 79 13.11 -5.70 -7.40
N LEU A 80 14.17 -6.28 -6.83
CA LEU A 80 15.32 -5.54 -6.28
C LEU A 80 16.18 -4.88 -7.35
N ALA A 81 16.21 -5.42 -8.57
CA ALA A 81 17.03 -4.90 -9.67
C ALA A 81 16.42 -3.66 -10.37
N ARG A 82 15.24 -3.20 -9.94
CA ARG A 82 14.58 -2.04 -10.56
C ARG A 82 15.48 -0.81 -10.62
N GLY A 83 15.51 -0.15 -11.78
CA GLY A 83 16.30 1.07 -12.00
C GLY A 83 17.81 0.84 -12.02
N SER A 84 18.30 -0.41 -12.03
CA SER A 84 19.73 -0.73 -11.99
C SER A 84 20.19 -1.80 -12.98
N ARG A 85 19.34 -2.21 -13.92
CA ARG A 85 19.62 -3.27 -14.91
C ARG A 85 20.48 -2.80 -16.10
N GLY A 86 20.73 -1.50 -16.20
CA GLY A 86 21.26 -0.89 -17.42
C GLY A 86 20.17 -0.56 -18.42
N GLY A 87 20.53 0.04 -19.55
CA GLY A 87 19.58 0.42 -20.59
C GLY A 87 18.89 1.77 -20.32
N GLU A 88 17.76 1.97 -21.01
CA GLU A 88 17.06 3.25 -21.09
C GLU A 88 16.48 3.71 -19.73
N PHE A 89 16.05 2.77 -18.89
CA PHE A 89 15.36 3.04 -17.63
C PHE A 89 16.30 3.02 -16.41
N ASP A 90 17.61 2.92 -16.62
CA ASP A 90 18.58 2.92 -15.52
C ASP A 90 18.61 4.26 -14.79
N ASN A 91 18.46 4.20 -13.49
CA ASN A 91 18.34 5.38 -12.62
C ASN A 91 19.62 5.71 -11.84
N ARG A 92 20.72 4.93 -11.94
CA ARG A 92 21.93 5.12 -11.13
C ARG A 92 22.58 6.48 -11.35
N GLU A 93 22.68 6.94 -12.60
CA GLU A 93 23.20 8.27 -12.91
C GLU A 93 22.28 9.38 -12.41
N ILE A 94 20.95 9.21 -12.60
CA ILE A 94 19.95 10.16 -12.14
C ILE A 94 20.02 10.29 -10.62
N LEU A 95 20.10 9.17 -9.88
CA LEU A 95 20.22 9.14 -8.43
C LEU A 95 21.47 9.89 -7.96
N THR A 96 22.62 9.60 -8.57
CA THR A 96 23.89 10.26 -8.28
C THR A 96 23.79 11.78 -8.52
N ARG A 97 23.20 12.19 -9.64
CA ARG A 97 23.04 13.62 -9.94
C ARG A 97 22.08 14.32 -8.98
N VAL A 98 20.98 13.66 -8.60
CA VAL A 98 20.02 14.19 -7.60
C VAL A 98 20.72 14.39 -6.25
N ALA A 99 21.53 13.42 -5.80
CA ALA A 99 22.29 13.53 -4.55
C ALA A 99 23.25 14.72 -4.56
N LYS A 100 24.01 14.89 -5.65
CA LYS A 100 24.93 16.06 -5.82
C LYS A 100 24.17 17.38 -5.79
N LEU A 101 23.08 17.50 -6.55
CA LEU A 101 22.28 18.73 -6.58
C LEU A 101 21.63 19.06 -5.23
N ARG A 102 21.27 18.04 -4.44
CA ARG A 102 20.76 18.23 -3.07
C ARG A 102 21.84 18.79 -2.14
N ALA A 103 23.10 18.32 -2.26
CA ALA A 103 24.22 18.84 -1.50
C ALA A 103 24.55 20.28 -1.92
N GLU A 104 24.65 20.55 -3.23
CA GLU A 104 24.88 21.90 -3.77
C GLU A 104 23.79 22.89 -3.29
N ARG A 105 22.53 22.49 -3.33
CA ARG A 105 21.41 23.31 -2.84
C ARG A 105 21.55 23.63 -1.35
N ALA A 106 21.88 22.65 -0.53
CA ALA A 106 22.03 22.86 0.90
C ALA A 106 23.15 23.88 1.19
N GLN A 107 24.29 23.77 0.52
CA GLN A 107 25.40 24.72 0.64
C GLN A 107 25.00 26.14 0.20
N LEU A 108 24.32 26.27 -0.94
CA LEU A 108 23.80 27.58 -1.42
C LEU A 108 22.85 28.23 -0.42
N MET A 109 22.09 27.42 0.30
CA MET A 109 21.13 27.89 1.33
C MET A 109 21.78 28.08 2.71
N GLY A 110 23.10 27.86 2.85
CA GLY A 110 23.85 28.05 4.09
C GLY A 110 23.79 26.90 5.08
N TYR A 111 23.37 25.70 4.63
CA TYR A 111 23.29 24.50 5.48
C TYR A 111 24.51 23.59 5.26
N GLU A 112 24.91 22.90 6.32
CA GLU A 112 26.00 21.94 6.29
C GLU A 112 25.79 20.81 5.27
N ASN A 113 24.54 20.31 5.19
CA ASN A 113 24.18 19.21 4.32
C ASN A 113 22.68 19.22 4.02
N HIS A 114 22.23 18.36 3.10
CA HIS A 114 20.82 18.25 2.69
C HIS A 114 19.89 17.84 3.84
N ALA A 115 20.34 17.00 4.77
CA ALA A 115 19.54 16.57 5.91
C ALA A 115 19.25 17.76 6.85
N ALA A 116 20.28 18.56 7.18
CA ALA A 116 20.10 19.78 7.97
C ALA A 116 19.12 20.77 7.32
N TYR A 117 19.27 20.99 6.00
CA TYR A 117 18.34 21.83 5.24
C TYR A 117 16.90 21.28 5.27
N SER A 118 16.72 19.97 5.09
CA SER A 118 15.39 19.36 5.02
C SER A 118 14.69 19.30 6.38
N LEU A 119 15.46 19.23 7.48
CA LEU A 119 14.91 19.08 8.82
C LEU A 119 14.55 20.41 9.51
N GLU A 120 14.97 21.56 8.96
CA GLU A 120 14.78 22.85 9.60
C GLU A 120 13.31 23.11 9.97
N ASN A 121 12.39 22.79 9.07
CA ASN A 121 10.95 22.97 9.26
C ASN A 121 10.22 21.69 9.63
N GLN A 122 10.93 20.60 9.97
CA GLN A 122 10.35 19.37 10.44
C GLN A 122 10.20 19.36 11.96
N THR A 123 9.37 18.46 12.49
CA THR A 123 9.16 18.28 13.93
C THR A 123 10.46 17.91 14.65
N ALA A 124 11.28 17.05 14.05
CA ALA A 124 12.57 16.62 14.58
C ALA A 124 13.65 17.73 14.59
N ARG A 125 13.54 18.72 13.70
CA ARG A 125 14.39 19.91 13.58
C ARG A 125 15.87 19.67 13.29
N THR A 126 16.51 18.65 13.87
CA THR A 126 17.96 18.46 13.81
C THR A 126 18.34 17.05 13.39
N THR A 127 19.46 16.92 12.68
CA THR A 127 20.05 15.62 12.32
C THR A 127 20.41 14.80 13.56
N LYS A 128 20.80 15.47 14.66
CA LYS A 128 21.07 14.82 15.96
C LYS A 128 19.83 14.11 16.49
N ALA A 129 18.70 14.81 16.57
CA ALA A 129 17.45 14.21 17.08
C ALA A 129 17.00 13.00 16.25
N VAL A 130 17.11 13.08 14.91
CA VAL A 130 16.81 11.96 14.00
C VAL A 130 17.75 10.78 14.28
N ASN A 131 19.08 11.02 14.32
CA ASN A 131 20.06 9.96 14.55
C ASN A 131 19.89 9.30 15.93
N GLU A 132 19.62 10.07 16.98
CA GLU A 132 19.34 9.52 18.32
C GLU A 132 18.10 8.64 18.32
N ARG A 133 17.03 9.07 17.64
CA ARG A 133 15.81 8.25 17.49
C ARG A 133 16.09 6.96 16.74
N LEU A 134 16.74 7.00 15.59
CA LEU A 134 17.12 5.83 14.81
C LEU A 134 18.04 4.88 15.59
N ALA A 135 19.04 5.44 16.31
CA ALA A 135 19.94 4.64 17.15
C ALA A 135 19.20 3.95 18.31
N SER A 136 18.11 4.51 18.82
CA SER A 136 17.28 3.86 19.84
C SER A 136 16.40 2.74 19.29
N LEU A 137 15.98 2.83 18.03
CA LEU A 137 15.08 1.86 17.39
C LEU A 137 15.81 0.69 16.72
N ALA A 138 16.96 0.94 16.10
CA ALA A 138 17.67 -0.06 15.32
C ALA A 138 18.09 -1.32 16.13
N PRO A 139 18.67 -1.22 17.35
CA PRO A 139 19.06 -2.40 18.10
C PRO A 139 17.90 -3.34 18.44
N PRO A 140 16.77 -2.88 19.02
CA PRO A 140 15.63 -3.76 19.28
C PRO A 140 14.98 -4.33 18.01
N ALA A 141 14.90 -3.55 16.92
CA ALA A 141 14.38 -4.03 15.64
C ALA A 141 15.25 -5.16 15.07
N VAL A 142 16.59 -4.97 15.05
CA VAL A 142 17.52 -5.99 14.57
C VAL A 142 17.46 -7.25 15.48
N ALA A 143 17.34 -7.07 16.79
CA ALA A 143 17.20 -8.20 17.72
C ALA A 143 15.89 -8.97 17.45
N ASN A 144 14.79 -8.28 17.15
CA ASN A 144 13.53 -8.92 16.77
C ASN A 144 13.67 -9.69 15.45
N ALA A 145 14.14 -9.06 14.40
CA ALA A 145 14.34 -9.71 13.10
C ALA A 145 15.25 -10.97 13.19
N LYS A 146 16.25 -10.96 14.07
CA LYS A 146 17.07 -12.16 14.31
C LYS A 146 16.29 -13.30 14.97
N ARG A 147 15.36 -13.01 15.88
CA ARG A 147 14.51 -14.02 16.49
C ARG A 147 13.55 -14.61 15.45
N GLU A 148 12.92 -13.77 14.67
CA GLU A 148 12.01 -14.18 13.59
C GLU A 148 12.74 -15.00 12.52
N ALA A 149 13.96 -14.61 12.13
CA ALA A 149 14.79 -15.41 11.24
C ALA A 149 15.12 -16.79 11.80
N ALA A 150 15.31 -16.92 13.12
CA ALA A 150 15.53 -18.21 13.76
C ALA A 150 14.25 -19.07 13.77
N ASP A 151 13.08 -18.46 14.00
CA ASP A 151 11.78 -19.14 13.92
C ASP A 151 11.54 -19.66 12.48
N ILE A 152 11.78 -18.83 11.47
CA ILE A 152 11.70 -19.22 10.06
C ILE A 152 12.66 -20.37 9.75
N GLN A 153 13.92 -20.29 10.17
CA GLN A 153 14.91 -21.34 9.94
C GLN A 153 14.50 -22.67 10.59
N ALA A 154 13.90 -22.62 11.79
CA ALA A 154 13.44 -23.82 12.47
C ALA A 154 12.36 -24.58 11.68
N ILE A 155 11.45 -23.85 11.00
CA ILE A 155 10.45 -24.49 10.13
C ILE A 155 11.12 -25.08 8.88
N ILE A 156 12.05 -24.37 8.25
CA ILE A 156 12.81 -24.88 7.11
C ILE A 156 13.51 -26.19 7.48
N ASP A 157 14.20 -26.23 8.62
CA ASP A 157 14.92 -27.39 9.10
C ASP A 157 13.96 -28.56 9.42
N ALA A 158 12.79 -28.28 10.02
CA ALA A 158 11.76 -29.27 10.34
C ALA A 158 11.11 -29.88 9.07
N GLU A 159 11.00 -29.11 8.00
CA GLU A 159 10.53 -29.58 6.69
C GLU A 159 11.62 -30.33 5.89
N GLY A 160 12.83 -30.45 6.44
CA GLY A 160 13.96 -31.13 5.79
C GLY A 160 14.68 -30.25 4.74
N GLY A 161 14.51 -28.95 4.80
CA GLY A 161 15.23 -28.01 3.94
C GLY A 161 16.72 -27.94 4.34
N ASP A 162 17.61 -28.04 3.34
CA ASP A 162 19.07 -28.01 3.51
C ASP A 162 19.67 -26.62 3.18
N PHE A 163 18.85 -25.58 3.28
CA PHE A 163 19.23 -24.21 2.93
C PHE A 163 19.02 -23.22 4.08
N LYS A 164 19.74 -22.10 4.03
CA LYS A 164 19.52 -20.97 4.92
C LYS A 164 18.42 -20.07 4.36
N ALA A 165 17.58 -19.53 5.26
CA ALA A 165 16.55 -18.55 4.90
C ALA A 165 17.17 -17.36 4.18
N ALA A 166 16.63 -17.02 3.03
CA ALA A 166 16.97 -15.86 2.22
C ALA A 166 15.79 -14.88 2.19
N SER A 167 16.01 -13.68 1.63
CA SER A 167 14.97 -12.65 1.57
C SER A 167 13.69 -13.11 0.86
N TRP A 168 13.80 -13.94 -0.17
CA TRP A 168 12.65 -14.52 -0.89
C TRP A 168 11.91 -15.64 -0.15
N ASP A 169 12.45 -16.11 0.98
CA ASP A 169 11.82 -17.13 1.84
C ASP A 169 11.03 -16.48 2.98
N TRP A 170 11.30 -15.19 3.28
CA TRP A 170 10.81 -14.52 4.48
C TRP A 170 9.28 -14.54 4.55
N ASP A 171 8.59 -13.98 3.56
CA ASP A 171 7.13 -13.87 3.56
C ASP A 171 6.46 -15.26 3.62
N PHE A 172 6.95 -16.20 2.81
CA PHE A 172 6.43 -17.57 2.76
C PHE A 172 6.51 -18.30 4.10
N TYR A 173 7.67 -18.26 4.74
CA TYR A 173 7.85 -18.94 6.01
C TYR A 173 7.28 -18.13 7.18
N THR A 174 7.13 -16.83 7.09
CA THR A 174 6.38 -16.02 8.06
C THR A 174 4.94 -16.51 8.17
N GLU A 175 4.27 -16.78 7.05
CA GLU A 175 2.90 -17.33 7.06
C GLU A 175 2.84 -18.71 7.70
N LYS A 176 3.85 -19.56 7.50
CA LYS A 176 3.94 -20.86 8.17
C LYS A 176 4.15 -20.72 9.69
N VAL A 177 5.02 -19.81 10.13
CA VAL A 177 5.19 -19.50 11.56
C VAL A 177 3.88 -18.99 12.17
N ARG A 178 3.17 -18.10 11.47
CA ARG A 178 1.86 -17.60 11.91
C ARG A 178 0.84 -18.74 12.08
N LYS A 179 0.77 -19.64 11.10
CA LYS A 179 -0.12 -20.80 11.13
C LYS A 179 0.22 -21.75 12.28
N GLU A 180 1.50 -22.07 12.49
CA GLU A 180 1.93 -22.95 13.56
C GLU A 180 1.72 -22.36 14.95
N ARG A 181 2.07 -21.08 15.13
CA ARG A 181 2.09 -20.41 16.45
C ARG A 181 0.73 -19.91 16.89
N TYR A 182 -0.09 -19.45 15.96
CA TYR A 182 -1.36 -18.78 16.26
C TYR A 182 -2.59 -19.52 15.71
N ASP A 183 -2.40 -20.69 15.07
CA ASP A 183 -3.48 -21.40 14.36
C ASP A 183 -4.28 -20.45 13.45
N PHE A 184 -3.54 -19.61 12.75
CA PHE A 184 -4.09 -18.53 11.93
C PHE A 184 -3.67 -18.65 10.47
N ASP A 185 -4.66 -18.57 9.59
CA ASP A 185 -4.50 -18.53 8.14
C ASP A 185 -5.16 -17.25 7.62
N ALA A 186 -4.34 -16.33 7.12
CA ALA A 186 -4.80 -15.02 6.63
C ALA A 186 -5.82 -15.13 5.49
N SER A 187 -5.84 -16.24 4.75
CA SER A 187 -6.81 -16.48 3.69
C SER A 187 -8.25 -16.56 4.20
N GLN A 188 -8.45 -16.96 5.48
CA GLN A 188 -9.76 -17.05 6.12
C GLN A 188 -10.41 -15.67 6.35
N LEU A 189 -9.63 -14.60 6.29
CA LEU A 189 -10.15 -13.23 6.47
C LEU A 189 -10.75 -12.65 5.19
N ARG A 190 -10.19 -13.01 4.04
CA ARG A 190 -10.56 -12.39 2.76
C ARG A 190 -12.06 -12.40 2.47
N PRO A 191 -12.82 -13.49 2.76
CA PRO A 191 -14.26 -13.51 2.54
C PRO A 191 -15.06 -12.45 3.33
N TYR A 192 -14.47 -11.89 4.38
CA TYR A 192 -15.09 -10.85 5.22
C TYR A 192 -14.71 -9.43 4.79
N PHE A 193 -13.74 -9.29 3.89
CA PHE A 193 -13.20 -8.01 3.46
C PHE A 193 -13.51 -7.73 1.99
N GLU A 194 -14.79 -7.74 1.66
CA GLU A 194 -15.24 -7.31 0.34
C GLU A 194 -15.09 -5.79 0.23
N PHE A 195 -14.50 -5.32 -0.89
CA PHE A 195 -14.04 -3.93 -1.06
C PHE A 195 -15.14 -2.88 -0.85
N ASP A 196 -16.35 -3.10 -1.40
CA ASP A 196 -17.45 -2.14 -1.24
C ASP A 196 -17.94 -2.08 0.21
N ASN A 197 -17.99 -3.21 0.92
CA ASN A 197 -18.28 -3.22 2.34
C ASN A 197 -17.21 -2.49 3.14
N VAL A 198 -15.93 -2.73 2.85
CA VAL A 198 -14.80 -2.03 3.50
C VAL A 198 -14.90 -0.53 3.27
N LEU A 199 -15.13 -0.09 2.03
CA LEU A 199 -15.21 1.32 1.70
C LEU A 199 -16.43 2.00 2.32
N GLN A 200 -17.63 1.44 2.10
CA GLN A 200 -18.87 2.11 2.49
C GLN A 200 -19.23 1.89 3.94
N LYS A 201 -19.18 0.62 4.41
CA LYS A 201 -19.58 0.24 5.77
C LYS A 201 -18.42 0.28 6.79
N GLY A 202 -17.18 0.38 6.31
CA GLY A 202 -15.98 0.57 7.13
C GLY A 202 -15.54 2.03 7.13
N VAL A 203 -14.87 2.44 6.04
CA VAL A 203 -14.22 3.74 5.94
C VAL A 203 -15.19 4.91 6.03
N PHE A 204 -16.25 4.91 5.22
CA PHE A 204 -17.24 6.00 5.23
C PHE A 204 -18.06 6.00 6.50
N TYR A 205 -18.47 4.82 6.98
CA TYR A 205 -19.20 4.71 8.25
C TYR A 205 -18.37 5.26 9.43
N ALA A 206 -17.09 4.91 9.54
CA ALA A 206 -16.22 5.45 10.58
C ALA A 206 -16.14 7.00 10.51
N ALA A 207 -16.00 7.55 9.31
CA ALA A 207 -15.98 9.00 9.11
C ALA A 207 -17.30 9.67 9.46
N GLU A 208 -18.43 9.04 9.13
CA GLU A 208 -19.76 9.51 9.53
C GLU A 208 -19.91 9.53 11.06
N GLN A 209 -19.52 8.45 11.74
CA GLN A 209 -19.61 8.36 13.20
C GLN A 209 -18.71 9.37 13.93
N VAL A 210 -17.51 9.63 13.41
CA VAL A 210 -16.52 10.49 14.06
C VAL A 210 -16.74 11.96 13.71
N PHE A 211 -17.07 12.27 12.46
CA PHE A 211 -17.09 13.63 11.94
C PHE A 211 -18.48 14.11 11.47
N GLY A 212 -19.46 13.21 11.37
CA GLY A 212 -20.80 13.54 10.89
C GLY A 212 -20.90 13.78 9.38
N ILE A 213 -19.84 13.50 8.61
CA ILE A 213 -19.84 13.68 7.15
C ILE A 213 -20.54 12.52 6.45
N THR A 214 -21.17 12.81 5.30
CA THR A 214 -21.86 11.80 4.49
C THR A 214 -21.35 11.80 3.04
N PHE A 215 -21.59 10.70 2.33
CA PHE A 215 -21.05 10.46 0.99
C PHE A 215 -22.16 10.10 0.01
N LYS A 216 -22.09 10.70 -1.19
CA LYS A 216 -23.01 10.38 -2.30
C LYS A 216 -22.21 10.11 -3.56
N GLU A 217 -22.32 8.92 -4.10
CA GLU A 217 -21.65 8.58 -5.35
C GLU A 217 -22.21 9.39 -6.54
N ARG A 218 -21.32 9.87 -7.41
CA ARG A 218 -21.61 10.74 -8.54
C ARG A 218 -21.21 10.05 -9.84
N HIS A 219 -22.20 9.51 -10.55
CA HIS A 219 -22.02 8.85 -11.85
C HIS A 219 -22.09 9.80 -13.04
N ASP A 220 -22.44 11.05 -12.81
CA ASP A 220 -22.57 12.11 -13.83
C ASP A 220 -21.27 12.88 -14.07
N LEU A 221 -20.23 12.68 -13.24
CA LEU A 221 -18.94 13.33 -13.36
C LEU A 221 -17.98 12.52 -14.23
N PRO A 222 -17.17 13.19 -15.08
CA PRO A 222 -16.17 12.48 -15.90
C PRO A 222 -15.06 11.90 -15.04
N VAL A 223 -14.61 10.70 -15.40
CA VAL A 223 -13.47 10.00 -14.78
C VAL A 223 -12.36 9.77 -15.81
N TYR A 224 -11.13 9.69 -15.35
CA TYR A 224 -9.96 9.46 -16.22
C TYR A 224 -9.69 7.98 -16.52
N GLN A 225 -10.41 7.09 -15.83
CA GLN A 225 -10.35 5.63 -16.01
C GLN A 225 -11.69 5.03 -15.53
N GLU A 226 -12.17 3.98 -16.19
CA GLU A 226 -13.54 3.45 -16.01
C GLU A 226 -13.86 2.93 -14.60
N ASP A 227 -12.83 2.43 -13.87
CA ASP A 227 -12.99 1.89 -12.53
C ASP A 227 -12.91 2.96 -11.43
N VAL A 228 -12.65 4.21 -11.79
CA VAL A 228 -12.55 5.32 -10.84
C VAL A 228 -13.94 5.75 -10.40
N ARG A 229 -14.12 5.87 -9.09
CA ARG A 229 -15.38 6.29 -8.47
C ARG A 229 -15.26 7.67 -7.87
N VAL A 230 -16.29 8.49 -7.99
CA VAL A 230 -16.35 9.85 -7.45
C VAL A 230 -17.46 9.96 -6.43
N PHE A 231 -17.15 10.53 -5.27
CA PHE A 231 -18.11 10.77 -4.20
C PHE A 231 -18.14 12.25 -3.86
N GLU A 232 -19.34 12.81 -3.81
CA GLU A 232 -19.57 14.13 -3.20
C GLU A 232 -19.70 13.95 -1.70
N VAL A 233 -18.95 14.73 -0.94
CA VAL A 233 -18.87 14.64 0.52
C VAL A 233 -19.59 15.87 1.12
N PHE A 234 -20.45 15.61 2.10
CA PHE A 234 -21.27 16.64 2.73
C PHE A 234 -20.96 16.74 4.22
N GLU A 235 -21.01 17.95 4.74
CA GLU A 235 -21.05 18.23 6.17
C GLU A 235 -22.37 17.79 6.79
N ALA A 236 -22.43 17.73 8.12
CA ALA A 236 -23.63 17.34 8.88
C ALA A 236 -24.85 18.24 8.59
N ASP A 237 -24.65 19.49 8.18
CA ASP A 237 -25.72 20.41 7.80
C ASP A 237 -26.18 20.27 6.34
N GLY A 238 -25.59 19.34 5.59
CA GLY A 238 -25.87 19.07 4.19
C GLY A 238 -25.15 19.97 3.19
N SER A 239 -24.28 20.86 3.64
CA SER A 239 -23.42 21.66 2.74
C SER A 239 -22.32 20.79 2.14
N THR A 240 -21.93 21.08 0.88
CA THR A 240 -20.85 20.33 0.22
C THR A 240 -19.49 20.67 0.84
N LEU A 241 -18.78 19.64 1.32
CA LEU A 241 -17.43 19.75 1.85
C LEU A 241 -16.37 19.58 0.73
N ALA A 242 -16.47 18.51 -0.06
CA ALA A 242 -15.42 18.09 -0.99
C ALA A 242 -15.94 17.17 -2.11
N LEU A 243 -15.06 16.91 -3.09
CA LEU A 243 -15.14 15.71 -3.92
C LEU A 243 -14.03 14.72 -3.50
N PHE A 244 -14.40 13.48 -3.28
CA PHE A 244 -13.50 12.38 -3.02
C PHE A 244 -13.49 11.40 -4.21
N ILE A 245 -12.30 11.08 -4.69
CA ILE A 245 -12.09 10.17 -5.82
C ILE A 245 -11.40 8.92 -5.30
N MET A 246 -11.98 7.75 -5.58
CA MET A 246 -11.40 6.45 -5.27
C MET A 246 -10.94 5.78 -6.56
N ASP A 247 -9.65 5.50 -6.65
CA ASP A 247 -8.99 4.80 -7.75
C ASP A 247 -8.35 3.50 -7.20
N PRO A 248 -9.12 2.37 -7.17
CA PRO A 248 -8.71 1.20 -6.37
C PRO A 248 -7.71 0.29 -7.06
N PHE A 249 -7.78 0.11 -8.39
CA PHE A 249 -7.11 -1.01 -9.04
C PHE A 249 -5.74 -0.69 -9.62
N ALA A 250 -4.85 -1.69 -9.57
CA ALA A 250 -3.56 -1.67 -10.25
C ALA A 250 -3.74 -1.68 -11.78
N ARG A 251 -2.85 -0.97 -12.49
CA ARG A 251 -2.78 -0.97 -13.96
C ARG A 251 -1.41 -0.50 -14.44
N PRO A 252 -0.99 -0.81 -15.68
CA PRO A 252 0.33 -0.47 -16.19
C PRO A 252 0.65 1.04 -16.21
N SER A 253 -0.36 1.89 -16.32
CA SER A 253 -0.20 3.36 -16.30
C SER A 253 -0.13 3.96 -14.90
N LYS A 254 -0.30 3.15 -13.85
CA LYS A 254 -0.35 3.58 -12.45
C LYS A 254 0.91 3.12 -11.71
N ARG A 255 1.53 4.00 -10.94
CA ARG A 255 2.67 3.61 -10.11
C ARG A 255 2.23 2.68 -8.97
N GLY A 256 3.14 1.85 -8.48
CA GLY A 256 2.90 0.97 -7.33
C GLY A 256 2.83 1.71 -5.99
N GLY A 257 2.38 0.98 -4.96
CA GLY A 257 2.08 1.51 -3.64
C GLY A 257 0.69 2.17 -3.59
N ALA A 258 0.35 2.77 -2.44
CA ALA A 258 -0.86 3.56 -2.28
C ALA A 258 -0.49 5.02 -2.01
N TRP A 259 -1.37 5.95 -2.30
CA TRP A 259 -1.16 7.37 -2.01
C TRP A 259 -2.42 8.19 -2.13
N MET A 260 -2.44 9.31 -1.43
CA MET A 260 -3.42 10.39 -1.59
C MET A 260 -2.87 11.50 -2.46
N ASN A 261 -3.74 12.13 -3.26
CA ASN A 261 -3.49 13.36 -4.02
C ASN A 261 -4.57 14.40 -3.74
N ALA A 262 -4.19 15.67 -3.69
CA ALA A 262 -5.12 16.78 -3.88
C ALA A 262 -5.05 17.26 -5.34
N TYR A 263 -6.11 17.08 -6.12
CA TYR A 263 -6.24 17.66 -7.45
C TYR A 263 -6.62 19.14 -7.36
N VAL A 264 -7.44 19.49 -6.37
CA VAL A 264 -7.75 20.88 -6.01
C VAL A 264 -7.51 21.03 -4.52
N SER A 265 -6.59 21.90 -4.15
CA SER A 265 -6.37 22.28 -2.75
C SER A 265 -7.42 23.30 -2.31
N GLN A 266 -7.97 23.11 -1.12
CA GLN A 266 -8.90 24.06 -0.51
C GLN A 266 -8.26 25.44 -0.36
N SER A 267 -9.04 26.50 -0.59
CA SER A 267 -8.58 27.86 -0.37
C SER A 267 -9.74 28.85 -0.29
N HIS A 268 -9.85 29.58 0.80
CA HIS A 268 -10.80 30.70 0.89
C HIS A 268 -10.41 31.88 -0.01
N LEU A 269 -9.11 32.11 -0.23
CA LEU A 269 -8.66 33.18 -1.10
C LEU A 269 -9.12 32.99 -2.56
N MET A 270 -9.20 31.73 -3.00
CA MET A 270 -9.52 31.36 -4.37
C MET A 270 -10.95 30.80 -4.52
N ASP A 271 -11.72 30.80 -3.44
CA ASP A 271 -13.06 30.21 -3.37
C ASP A 271 -13.10 28.77 -3.94
N ARG A 272 -12.23 27.91 -3.38
CA ARG A 272 -12.06 26.52 -3.84
C ARG A 272 -12.39 25.53 -2.78
N GLN A 273 -13.29 24.60 -3.11
CA GLN A 273 -13.50 23.36 -2.38
C GLN A 273 -12.44 22.31 -2.76
N PRO A 274 -12.04 21.43 -1.85
CA PRO A 274 -11.04 20.41 -2.14
C PRO A 274 -11.57 19.31 -3.05
N VAL A 275 -10.69 18.83 -3.95
CA VAL A 275 -10.90 17.60 -4.71
C VAL A 275 -9.71 16.72 -4.41
N VAL A 276 -9.94 15.62 -3.71
CA VAL A 276 -8.90 14.70 -3.25
C VAL A 276 -9.13 13.30 -3.79
N ALA A 277 -8.05 12.54 -3.95
CA ALA A 277 -8.13 11.18 -4.45
C ALA A 277 -7.28 10.23 -3.61
N ASN A 278 -7.81 9.04 -3.38
CA ASN A 278 -7.02 7.89 -2.93
C ASN A 278 -6.75 6.95 -4.11
N HIS A 279 -5.51 6.53 -4.21
CA HIS A 279 -5.03 5.58 -5.21
C HIS A 279 -4.51 4.33 -4.51
N LEU A 280 -5.10 3.18 -4.83
CA LEU A 280 -4.66 1.88 -4.36
C LEU A 280 -4.11 1.06 -5.52
N ASN A 281 -3.58 -0.11 -5.24
CA ASN A 281 -3.12 -1.07 -6.25
C ASN A 281 -3.67 -2.47 -5.96
N ILE A 282 -4.97 -2.54 -5.68
CA ILE A 282 -5.70 -3.80 -5.52
C ILE A 282 -5.71 -4.53 -6.86
N THR A 283 -5.56 -5.85 -6.83
CA THR A 283 -5.69 -6.67 -8.04
C THR A 283 -7.12 -6.64 -8.55
N LYS A 284 -7.34 -6.17 -9.79
CA LYS A 284 -8.66 -6.19 -10.42
C LYS A 284 -9.05 -7.65 -10.73
N PRO A 285 -10.27 -8.09 -10.34
CA PRO A 285 -10.80 -9.39 -10.77
C PRO A 285 -10.85 -9.53 -12.28
N THR A 286 -10.84 -10.76 -12.77
CA THR A 286 -10.92 -11.04 -14.20
C THR A 286 -12.34 -10.93 -14.76
N SER A 287 -13.33 -10.87 -13.90
CA SER A 287 -14.76 -10.80 -14.20
C SER A 287 -15.45 -9.80 -13.27
N ASP A 288 -16.41 -9.03 -13.80
CA ASP A 288 -17.20 -8.05 -13.05
C ASP A 288 -18.16 -8.68 -12.03
N VAL A 289 -18.37 -10.00 -12.08
CA VAL A 289 -19.20 -10.74 -11.11
C VAL A 289 -18.38 -11.34 -9.97
N GLU A 290 -17.06 -11.32 -10.04
CA GLU A 290 -16.18 -11.81 -9.00
C GLU A 290 -16.00 -10.72 -7.94
N PRO A 291 -16.20 -11.03 -6.62
CA PRO A 291 -16.01 -10.05 -5.57
C PRO A 291 -14.55 -9.63 -5.43
N VAL A 292 -14.33 -8.37 -5.10
CA VAL A 292 -12.99 -7.83 -4.79
C VAL A 292 -12.72 -8.09 -3.31
N LEU A 293 -11.98 -9.15 -3.02
CA LEU A 293 -11.68 -9.57 -1.65
C LEU A 293 -10.28 -9.11 -1.22
N LEU A 294 -10.24 -8.26 -0.21
CA LEU A 294 -9.02 -7.64 0.30
C LEU A 294 -8.27 -8.54 1.29
N THR A 295 -6.97 -8.31 1.39
CA THR A 295 -6.17 -8.72 2.54
C THR A 295 -6.37 -7.73 3.70
N LEU A 296 -5.98 -8.10 4.91
CA LEU A 296 -6.02 -7.17 6.05
C LEU A 296 -5.12 -5.95 5.82
N ASP A 297 -3.97 -6.13 5.19
CA ASP A 297 -3.05 -5.05 4.84
C ASP A 297 -3.69 -4.06 3.86
N GLU A 298 -4.41 -4.56 2.84
CA GLU A 298 -5.15 -3.71 1.89
C GLU A 298 -6.31 -2.97 2.57
N VAL A 299 -6.98 -3.59 3.57
CA VAL A 299 -7.99 -2.92 4.40
C VAL A 299 -7.34 -1.78 5.19
N THR A 300 -6.28 -2.06 5.94
CA THR A 300 -5.56 -1.05 6.74
C THR A 300 -5.05 0.08 5.84
N THR A 301 -4.48 -0.25 4.68
CA THR A 301 -4.04 0.74 3.67
C THR A 301 -5.20 1.61 3.18
N THR A 302 -6.40 1.04 2.98
CA THR A 302 -7.58 1.82 2.57
C THR A 302 -7.97 2.85 3.62
N PHE A 303 -7.97 2.47 4.90
CA PHE A 303 -8.19 3.41 6.01
C PHE A 303 -7.08 4.46 6.11
N HIS A 304 -5.82 4.06 5.94
CA HIS A 304 -4.67 4.96 5.95
C HIS A 304 -4.79 6.07 4.91
N GLU A 305 -4.95 5.68 3.64
CA GLU A 305 -5.07 6.65 2.53
C GLU A 305 -6.30 7.55 2.68
N PHE A 306 -7.38 7.00 3.25
CA PHE A 306 -8.54 7.82 3.55
C PHE A 306 -8.29 8.81 4.70
N GLY A 307 -7.41 8.50 5.65
CA GLY A 307 -6.95 9.45 6.67
C GLY A 307 -6.23 10.65 6.05
N HIS A 308 -5.42 10.44 5.02
CA HIS A 308 -4.87 11.52 4.22
C HIS A 308 -5.94 12.29 3.44
N ALA A 309 -6.95 11.60 2.90
CA ALA A 309 -8.07 12.26 2.22
C ALA A 309 -8.86 13.14 3.19
N LEU A 310 -9.15 12.68 4.41
CA LEU A 310 -9.78 13.49 5.46
C LEU A 310 -8.95 14.74 5.78
N HIS A 311 -7.63 14.59 5.92
CA HIS A 311 -6.71 15.70 6.13
C HIS A 311 -6.79 16.74 4.99
N GLY A 312 -6.96 16.28 3.75
CA GLY A 312 -7.19 17.15 2.59
C GLY A 312 -8.57 17.81 2.59
N MET A 313 -9.63 17.05 2.84
CA MET A 313 -11.02 17.50 2.79
C MET A 313 -11.36 18.48 3.91
N PHE A 314 -10.86 18.25 5.14
CA PHE A 314 -11.07 19.16 6.28
C PHE A 314 -10.16 20.39 6.29
N SER A 315 -9.40 20.60 5.24
CA SER A 315 -8.61 21.81 5.10
C SER A 315 -9.51 23.04 5.11
N ASN A 316 -9.18 24.02 5.97
CA ASN A 316 -9.94 25.26 6.16
C ASN A 316 -8.95 26.42 6.28
N VAL A 317 -8.29 26.76 5.18
CA VAL A 317 -7.22 27.75 5.16
C VAL A 317 -7.47 28.85 4.11
N LYS A 318 -6.89 30.02 4.35
CA LYS A 318 -6.97 31.11 3.39
C LYS A 318 -6.12 30.86 2.14
N TYR A 319 -4.90 30.36 2.32
CA TYR A 319 -3.92 30.17 1.25
C TYR A 319 -3.75 28.69 0.93
N PRO A 320 -3.82 28.27 -0.34
CA PRO A 320 -3.73 26.85 -0.72
C PRO A 320 -2.37 26.21 -0.38
N TYR A 321 -1.34 27.04 -0.17
CA TYR A 321 -0.01 26.58 0.25
C TYR A 321 -0.01 25.84 1.60
N PHE A 322 -0.98 26.13 2.46
CA PHE A 322 -1.12 25.50 3.80
C PHE A 322 -2.21 24.45 3.84
N ALA A 323 -2.79 24.07 2.71
CA ALA A 323 -3.93 23.16 2.65
C ALA A 323 -3.52 21.70 2.87
N GLY A 324 -4.31 21.00 3.68
CA GLY A 324 -4.27 19.55 3.83
C GLY A 324 -2.88 19.00 4.13
N THR A 325 -2.40 18.11 3.28
CA THR A 325 -1.12 17.41 3.44
C THR A 325 0.13 18.29 3.18
N SER A 326 -0.04 19.59 2.94
CA SER A 326 1.06 20.57 2.86
C SER A 326 1.60 20.93 4.25
N VAL A 327 2.05 19.94 4.99
CA VAL A 327 2.59 20.01 6.36
C VAL A 327 4.02 19.46 6.40
N PRO A 328 4.76 19.63 7.52
CA PRO A 328 6.05 18.97 7.71
C PRO A 328 5.96 17.47 7.44
N ARG A 329 7.00 16.94 6.76
CA ARG A 329 6.96 15.56 6.27
C ARG A 329 6.90 14.51 7.38
N ASP A 330 7.49 14.81 8.52
CA ASP A 330 7.45 13.95 9.72
C ASP A 330 6.18 14.14 10.57
N PHE A 331 5.20 14.89 10.06
CA PHE A 331 3.86 15.03 10.62
C PHE A 331 2.77 14.43 9.73
N VAL A 332 3.01 14.39 8.42
CA VAL A 332 1.96 14.08 7.42
C VAL A 332 1.28 12.73 7.65
N GLU A 333 2.00 11.73 8.19
CA GLU A 333 1.45 10.40 8.49
C GLU A 333 0.66 10.33 9.81
N PHE A 334 0.65 11.39 10.62
CA PHE A 334 -0.08 11.34 11.88
C PHE A 334 -1.60 11.17 11.69
N PRO A 335 -2.29 11.93 10.82
CA PRO A 335 -3.73 11.73 10.58
C PRO A 335 -4.05 10.37 9.94
N SER A 336 -3.22 9.90 9.01
CA SER A 336 -3.41 8.62 8.32
C SER A 336 -3.26 7.44 9.28
N GLN A 337 -2.21 7.43 10.11
CA GLN A 337 -1.97 6.38 11.11
C GLN A 337 -3.02 6.37 12.21
N VAL A 338 -3.55 7.53 12.61
CA VAL A 338 -4.69 7.58 13.54
C VAL A 338 -5.94 6.96 12.89
N ASN A 339 -6.14 7.19 11.60
CA ASN A 339 -7.30 6.64 10.91
C ASN A 339 -7.25 5.11 10.73
N GLU A 340 -6.07 4.50 10.70
CA GLU A 340 -5.89 3.03 10.68
C GLU A 340 -6.56 2.35 11.89
N MET A 341 -6.62 3.03 13.03
CA MET A 341 -7.22 2.48 14.26
C MET A 341 -8.70 2.10 14.10
N TRP A 342 -9.39 2.71 13.15
CA TRP A 342 -10.79 2.38 12.89
C TRP A 342 -10.98 1.06 12.15
N ALA A 343 -9.95 0.55 11.49
CA ALA A 343 -10.04 -0.72 10.75
C ALA A 343 -10.35 -1.90 11.67
N ASP A 344 -9.79 -1.92 12.88
CA ASP A 344 -10.00 -2.98 13.87
C ASP A 344 -10.87 -2.54 15.07
N TRP A 345 -11.41 -1.30 15.03
CA TRP A 345 -12.31 -0.85 16.06
C TRP A 345 -13.59 -1.70 16.08
N PRO A 346 -13.99 -2.28 17.23
CA PRO A 346 -15.01 -3.32 17.29
C PRO A 346 -16.32 -2.98 16.58
N ASP A 347 -16.85 -1.76 16.79
CA ASP A 347 -18.13 -1.36 16.18
C ASP A 347 -18.03 -1.12 14.68
N VAL A 348 -16.90 -0.60 14.20
CA VAL A 348 -16.61 -0.40 12.78
C VAL A 348 -16.39 -1.74 12.10
N LEU A 349 -15.57 -2.60 12.70
CA LEU A 349 -15.29 -3.92 12.17
C LEU A 349 -16.57 -4.77 12.05
N ALA A 350 -17.41 -4.78 13.08
CA ALA A 350 -18.68 -5.51 13.07
C ALA A 350 -19.64 -5.04 11.96
N ASN A 351 -19.50 -3.78 11.54
CA ASN A 351 -20.34 -3.21 10.49
C ASN A 351 -19.89 -3.61 9.08
N TYR A 352 -18.58 -3.71 8.81
CA TYR A 352 -18.08 -3.99 7.46
C TYR A 352 -17.55 -5.41 7.24
N ALA A 353 -17.03 -6.06 8.29
CA ALA A 353 -16.44 -7.39 8.17
C ALA A 353 -17.53 -8.48 8.15
N VAL A 354 -18.20 -8.57 7.03
CA VAL A 354 -19.34 -9.45 6.76
C VAL A 354 -19.00 -10.36 5.59
N HIS A 355 -19.19 -11.66 5.77
CA HIS A 355 -18.90 -12.66 4.73
C HIS A 355 -19.70 -12.37 3.47
N TYR A 356 -19.03 -12.23 2.34
CA TYR A 356 -19.61 -11.72 1.08
C TYR A 356 -20.72 -12.63 0.52
N GLU A 357 -20.71 -13.95 0.80
CA GLU A 357 -21.73 -14.88 0.36
C GLU A 357 -22.85 -15.08 1.40
N THR A 358 -22.46 -15.30 2.68
CA THR A 358 -23.44 -15.71 3.72
C THR A 358 -24.05 -14.53 4.46
N GLY A 359 -23.42 -13.36 4.43
CA GLY A 359 -23.84 -12.20 5.21
C GLY A 359 -23.56 -12.30 6.72
N GLU A 360 -22.86 -13.34 7.16
CA GLU A 360 -22.48 -13.53 8.57
C GLU A 360 -21.32 -12.61 8.95
N THR A 361 -21.38 -12.01 10.13
CA THR A 361 -20.30 -11.20 10.67
C THR A 361 -19.08 -12.06 11.03
N MET A 362 -17.89 -11.49 10.97
CA MET A 362 -16.67 -12.18 11.32
C MET A 362 -16.75 -12.73 12.75
N PRO A 363 -16.43 -14.03 12.96
CA PRO A 363 -16.39 -14.63 14.29
C PRO A 363 -15.39 -13.95 15.20
N ARG A 364 -15.77 -13.70 16.46
CA ARG A 364 -14.89 -13.07 17.45
C ARG A 364 -13.56 -13.82 17.63
N GLU A 365 -13.60 -15.14 17.59
CA GLU A 365 -12.39 -15.96 17.69
C GLU A 365 -11.40 -15.69 16.57
N LEU A 366 -11.88 -15.46 15.34
CA LEU A 366 -11.03 -15.12 14.19
C LEU A 366 -10.39 -13.75 14.37
N LEU A 367 -11.15 -12.76 14.86
CA LEU A 367 -10.63 -11.43 15.19
C LEU A 367 -9.54 -11.49 16.27
N ASP A 368 -9.77 -12.26 17.35
CA ASP A 368 -8.80 -12.40 18.45
C ASP A 368 -7.48 -13.03 17.95
N LYS A 369 -7.54 -13.97 17.00
CA LYS A 369 -6.36 -14.52 16.31
C LYS A 369 -5.64 -13.46 15.48
N VAL A 370 -6.37 -12.64 14.71
CA VAL A 370 -5.81 -11.51 13.94
C VAL A 370 -5.02 -10.57 14.84
N LEU A 371 -5.64 -10.11 15.93
CA LEU A 371 -5.00 -9.19 16.87
C LEU A 371 -3.78 -9.82 17.57
N ALA A 372 -3.78 -11.13 17.78
CA ALA A 372 -2.62 -11.85 18.33
C ALA A 372 -1.44 -11.92 17.34
N THR A 373 -1.72 -12.06 16.03
CA THR A 373 -0.67 -12.14 14.99
C THR A 373 0.01 -10.81 14.71
N ALA A 374 -0.62 -9.68 15.02
CA ALA A 374 -0.04 -8.34 14.86
C ALA A 374 1.27 -8.12 15.65
N LYS A 375 1.61 -9.06 16.58
CA LYS A 375 2.86 -9.04 17.35
C LYS A 375 4.02 -9.78 16.68
N PHE A 376 3.76 -10.50 15.61
CA PHE A 376 4.76 -11.23 14.81
C PHE A 376 4.79 -10.62 13.41
N ASN A 377 5.97 -10.13 13.03
CA ASN A 377 6.13 -9.44 11.75
C ASN A 377 7.31 -10.03 10.97
#